data_b92e670d19656069976fe5f23cd1ea32
#
_entry.id   b92e670d19656069976fe5f23cd1ea32
#
_cell.length_a   1.000
_cell.length_b   1.000
_cell.length_c   1.000
_cell.angle_alpha   90.00
_cell.angle_beta   90.00
_cell.angle_gamma   90.00
#
_symmetry.space_group_name_H-M   'P 1'
#
loop_
_entity.id
_entity.type
_entity.pdbx_description
1 polymer ?
#
loop_
_entity_poly.entity_id
_entity_poly.type
_entity_poly.pdbx_seq_one_letter_code
_entity_poly.pdbx_strand_id
1 'polypeptide(L)'
;DFIGPYRDIPAPDVYTNAQVMAWIVDTYSQLKGYMVPEVVTGKPIPLGGSLGRDTATGRGAVFCTREAARVRKMTLKGASFAVQGYGNAGSNYAEILQELGGKLVAAADSQGAVLSKKGIDAVKLLKHKEKVGTVVGMPGTEKISEDELLRTECDILVPAALENAITKDVAKGVRAKVIVECANGPTTPEADRVLDANGVFVVPDILANSGGVIVSYLEWVQNLNRLRWTEEEVNTKLEDKITRAFSDVHETSQKEKVSMRTAALIVGVGRVADAIKTLGLWP
;
A
#
# COMPACT_ATOMS: atom_id res chain seq x y z
N ASP A 1 2.05 -26.92 15.34
CA ASP A 1 3.50 -26.66 15.39
C ASP A 1 4.03 -25.70 14.32
N PHE A 2 3.17 -25.14 13.46
CA PHE A 2 3.60 -24.20 12.39
C PHE A 2 3.63 -22.74 12.88
N ILE A 3 2.71 -22.33 13.74
CA ILE A 3 2.61 -20.96 14.26
C ILE A 3 3.48 -20.79 15.51
N GLY A 4 4.16 -19.66 15.61
CA GLY A 4 4.96 -19.29 16.78
C GLY A 4 5.84 -18.07 16.55
N PRO A 5 6.36 -17.44 17.62
CA PRO A 5 7.16 -16.21 17.54
C PRO A 5 8.41 -16.28 16.65
N TYR A 6 8.93 -17.49 16.43
CA TYR A 6 10.11 -17.78 15.60
C TYR A 6 9.77 -18.74 14.44
N ARG A 7 8.50 -18.82 14.08
CA ARG A 7 7.95 -19.63 12.99
C ARG A 7 7.03 -18.78 12.13
N ASP A 8 5.90 -19.33 11.66
CA ASP A 8 4.91 -18.56 10.92
C ASP A 8 4.14 -17.64 11.86
N ILE A 9 4.07 -16.35 11.52
CA ILE A 9 3.44 -15.29 12.30
C ILE A 9 2.23 -14.78 11.52
N PRO A 10 1.00 -15.17 11.90
CA PRO A 10 -0.22 -14.69 11.24
C PRO A 10 -0.40 -13.19 11.39
N ALA A 11 -1.13 -12.61 10.42
CA ALA A 11 -1.60 -11.23 10.41
C ALA A 11 -3.05 -11.17 9.92
N PRO A 12 -3.77 -10.08 10.14
CA PRO A 12 -5.13 -9.93 9.63
C PRO A 12 -5.14 -9.92 8.09
N ASP A 13 -6.15 -10.59 7.51
CA ASP A 13 -6.43 -10.61 6.09
C ASP A 13 -7.97 -10.56 5.88
N VAL A 14 -8.46 -10.92 4.70
CA VAL A 14 -9.89 -10.90 4.36
C VAL A 14 -10.72 -11.62 5.43
N TYR A 15 -11.79 -10.97 5.90
CA TYR A 15 -12.72 -11.42 6.95
C TYR A 15 -12.10 -11.60 8.35
N THR A 16 -10.86 -11.15 8.58
CA THR A 16 -10.22 -11.11 9.89
C THR A 16 -9.85 -9.68 10.29
N ASN A 17 -9.67 -9.46 11.58
CA ASN A 17 -9.39 -8.14 12.14
C ASN A 17 -8.57 -8.23 13.43
N ALA A 18 -8.32 -7.12 14.07
CA ALA A 18 -7.55 -7.06 15.32
C ALA A 18 -8.15 -7.90 16.45
N GLN A 19 -9.50 -8.04 16.49
CA GLN A 19 -10.16 -8.90 17.48
C GLN A 19 -9.85 -10.38 17.28
N VAL A 20 -9.82 -10.85 16.02
CA VAL A 20 -9.41 -12.22 15.70
C VAL A 20 -7.95 -12.46 16.12
N MET A 21 -7.08 -11.50 15.89
CA MET A 21 -5.68 -11.56 16.34
C MET A 21 -5.58 -11.61 17.87
N ALA A 22 -6.44 -10.88 18.59
CA ALA A 22 -6.51 -10.96 20.04
C ALA A 22 -6.87 -12.36 20.53
N TRP A 23 -7.86 -13.02 19.90
CA TRP A 23 -8.24 -14.40 20.23
C TRP A 23 -7.12 -15.41 19.97
N ILE A 24 -6.35 -15.22 18.89
CA ILE A 24 -5.18 -16.06 18.61
C ILE A 24 -4.11 -15.91 19.71
N VAL A 25 -3.80 -14.67 20.10
CA VAL A 25 -2.85 -14.40 21.20
C VAL A 25 -3.32 -15.05 22.50
N ASP A 26 -4.59 -14.86 22.86
CA ASP A 26 -5.16 -15.43 24.07
C ASP A 26 -5.04 -16.96 24.09
N THR A 27 -5.56 -17.63 23.07
CA THR A 27 -5.52 -19.08 22.96
C THR A 27 -4.09 -19.63 22.96
N TYR A 28 -3.20 -19.03 22.19
CA TYR A 28 -1.80 -19.45 22.13
C TYR A 28 -1.09 -19.27 23.48
N SER A 29 -1.33 -18.15 24.16
CA SER A 29 -0.74 -17.86 25.45
C SER A 29 -1.24 -18.79 26.54
N GLN A 30 -2.53 -19.16 26.55
CA GLN A 30 -3.08 -20.17 27.45
C GLN A 30 -2.40 -21.52 27.28
N LEU A 31 -2.21 -21.96 26.03
CA LEU A 31 -1.51 -23.22 25.74
C LEU A 31 -0.04 -23.19 26.17
N LYS A 32 0.60 -22.03 26.19
CA LYS A 32 2.01 -21.87 26.64
C LYS A 32 2.13 -21.64 28.14
N GLY A 33 1.07 -21.23 28.82
CA GLY A 33 1.07 -20.89 30.24
C GLY A 33 1.66 -19.51 30.55
N TYR A 34 1.93 -18.68 29.53
CA TYR A 34 2.41 -17.30 29.67
C TYR A 34 2.04 -16.47 28.44
N MET A 35 2.06 -15.15 28.57
CA MET A 35 1.68 -14.21 27.50
C MET A 35 2.74 -14.20 26.37
N VAL A 36 2.31 -14.45 25.13
CA VAL A 36 3.15 -14.52 23.93
C VAL A 36 2.59 -13.57 22.84
N PRO A 37 2.69 -12.24 23.03
CA PRO A 37 2.11 -11.28 22.10
C PRO A 37 2.77 -11.29 20.72
N GLU A 38 3.99 -11.75 20.62
CA GLU A 38 4.77 -11.84 19.38
C GLU A 38 4.32 -12.95 18.42
N VAL A 39 3.31 -13.75 18.78
CA VAL A 39 2.82 -14.87 17.94
C VAL A 39 2.05 -14.44 16.71
N VAL A 40 1.46 -13.24 16.72
CA VAL A 40 0.73 -12.64 15.59
C VAL A 40 0.99 -11.16 15.52
N THR A 41 0.66 -10.53 14.38
CA THR A 41 0.69 -9.06 14.22
C THR A 41 -0.70 -8.51 13.87
N GLY A 42 -0.86 -7.18 13.91
CA GLY A 42 -2.16 -6.55 13.72
C GLY A 42 -3.11 -6.68 14.91
N LYS A 43 -2.55 -6.83 16.12
CA LYS A 43 -3.29 -6.89 17.38
C LYS A 43 -3.84 -5.53 17.79
N PRO A 44 -4.85 -5.50 18.69
CA PRO A 44 -5.19 -4.28 19.41
C PRO A 44 -3.98 -3.69 20.17
N ILE A 45 -3.88 -2.37 20.24
CA ILE A 45 -2.77 -1.67 20.91
C ILE A 45 -2.53 -2.15 22.35
N PRO A 46 -3.58 -2.35 23.20
CA PRO A 46 -3.38 -2.85 24.56
C PRO A 46 -2.70 -4.23 24.65
N LEU A 47 -2.84 -5.05 23.61
CA LEU A 47 -2.24 -6.39 23.53
C LEU A 47 -0.88 -6.43 22.82
N GLY A 48 -0.25 -5.29 22.59
CA GLY A 48 1.05 -5.20 21.93
C GLY A 48 0.99 -4.88 20.44
N GLY A 49 -0.15 -4.40 19.94
CA GLY A 49 -0.26 -3.85 18.59
C GLY A 49 0.65 -2.63 18.39
N SER A 50 1.07 -2.36 17.17
CA SER A 50 1.91 -1.21 16.84
C SER A 50 1.08 0.01 16.47
N LEU A 51 1.42 1.17 17.01
CA LEU A 51 0.94 2.46 16.50
C LEU A 51 1.32 2.59 15.02
N GLY A 52 0.49 3.30 14.24
CA GLY A 52 0.71 3.53 12.81
C GLY A 52 0.45 2.31 11.90
N ARG A 53 0.02 1.14 12.44
CA ARG A 53 -0.23 -0.06 11.62
C ARG A 53 -1.44 0.10 10.69
N ASP A 54 -2.47 0.77 11.14
CA ASP A 54 -3.71 1.04 10.42
C ASP A 54 -3.51 1.94 9.19
N THR A 55 -2.60 2.91 9.27
CA THR A 55 -2.27 3.83 8.17
C THR A 55 -1.10 3.34 7.29
N ALA A 56 -0.37 2.31 7.72
CA ALA A 56 0.93 1.93 7.18
C ALA A 56 0.95 1.67 5.67
N THR A 57 -0.08 1.02 5.12
CA THR A 57 -0.15 0.73 3.67
C THR A 57 -0.27 2.01 2.86
N GLY A 58 -1.24 2.87 3.19
CA GLY A 58 -1.41 4.16 2.52
C GLY A 58 -0.18 5.06 2.68
N ARG A 59 0.37 5.15 3.89
CA ARG A 59 1.57 5.94 4.19
C ARG A 59 2.80 5.45 3.42
N GLY A 60 3.03 4.15 3.37
CA GLY A 60 4.12 3.55 2.60
C GLY A 60 3.99 3.85 1.11
N ALA A 61 2.79 3.76 0.56
CA ALA A 61 2.52 4.11 -0.83
C ALA A 61 2.75 5.61 -1.10
N VAL A 62 2.45 6.50 -0.14
CA VAL A 62 2.79 7.93 -0.27
C VAL A 62 4.30 8.16 -0.26
N PHE A 63 5.07 7.44 0.56
CA PHE A 63 6.54 7.51 0.49
C PHE A 63 7.06 7.06 -0.89
N CYS A 64 6.53 5.98 -1.44
CA CYS A 64 6.84 5.55 -2.81
C CYS A 64 6.44 6.61 -3.85
N THR A 65 5.28 7.26 -3.67
CA THR A 65 4.84 8.36 -4.54
C THR A 65 5.82 9.53 -4.51
N ARG A 66 6.31 9.89 -3.34
CA ARG A 66 7.32 10.95 -3.19
C ARG A 66 8.60 10.62 -3.94
N GLU A 67 9.10 9.40 -3.81
CA GLU A 67 10.29 8.95 -4.53
C GLU A 67 10.06 8.88 -6.05
N ALA A 68 8.88 8.39 -6.48
CA ALA A 68 8.50 8.39 -7.90
C ALA A 68 8.43 9.82 -8.47
N ALA A 69 7.86 10.76 -7.72
CA ALA A 69 7.83 12.16 -8.11
C ALA A 69 9.24 12.75 -8.24
N ARG A 70 10.16 12.41 -7.31
CA ARG A 70 11.57 12.82 -7.37
C ARG A 70 12.26 12.29 -8.64
N VAL A 71 12.09 11.01 -8.95
CA VAL A 71 12.65 10.37 -10.15
C VAL A 71 12.08 10.99 -11.43
N ARG A 72 10.77 11.26 -11.44
CA ARG A 72 10.07 11.85 -12.58
C ARG A 72 10.18 13.38 -12.65
N LYS A 73 10.88 14.01 -11.72
CA LYS A 73 11.04 15.48 -11.60
C LYS A 73 9.69 16.18 -11.52
N MET A 74 8.74 15.58 -10.82
CA MET A 74 7.41 16.12 -10.57
C MET A 74 7.34 16.79 -9.20
N THR A 75 6.58 17.87 -9.10
CA THR A 75 6.27 18.51 -7.81
C THR A 75 4.98 17.90 -7.28
N LEU A 76 4.98 17.41 -6.05
CA LEU A 76 3.77 16.86 -5.41
C LEU A 76 2.75 17.95 -5.05
N LYS A 77 3.22 19.14 -4.69
CA LYS A 77 2.33 20.27 -4.37
C LYS A 77 1.55 20.68 -5.62
N GLY A 78 0.23 20.50 -5.56
CA GLY A 78 -0.69 20.74 -6.67
C GLY A 78 -0.82 19.59 -7.67
N ALA A 79 -0.03 18.50 -7.52
CA ALA A 79 -0.17 17.32 -8.37
C ALA A 79 -1.56 16.72 -8.19
N SER A 80 -2.25 16.47 -9.31
CA SER A 80 -3.56 15.84 -9.33
C SER A 80 -3.44 14.33 -9.15
N PHE A 81 -4.33 13.74 -8.34
CA PHE A 81 -4.35 12.31 -8.18
C PHE A 81 -5.77 11.73 -8.11
N ALA A 82 -5.91 10.49 -8.57
CA ALA A 82 -7.15 9.71 -8.54
C ALA A 82 -6.93 8.41 -7.78
N VAL A 83 -7.90 8.00 -6.96
CA VAL A 83 -7.82 6.79 -6.13
C VAL A 83 -8.99 5.86 -6.46
N GLN A 84 -8.69 4.69 -7.01
CA GLN A 84 -9.65 3.62 -7.21
C GLN A 84 -9.65 2.71 -5.99
N GLY A 85 -10.76 2.75 -5.23
CA GLY A 85 -10.87 2.05 -3.95
C GLY A 85 -10.65 2.97 -2.75
N TYR A 86 -11.73 3.52 -2.18
CA TYR A 86 -11.69 4.41 -1.01
C TYR A 86 -11.94 3.62 0.29
N GLY A 87 -11.22 2.50 0.43
CA GLY A 87 -11.12 1.70 1.66
C GLY A 87 -10.00 2.21 2.56
N ASN A 88 -9.55 1.37 3.53
CA ASN A 88 -8.51 1.78 4.49
C ASN A 88 -7.23 2.29 3.80
N ALA A 89 -6.66 1.54 2.85
CA ALA A 89 -5.42 1.95 2.18
C ALA A 89 -5.60 3.22 1.33
N GLY A 90 -6.68 3.27 0.52
CA GLY A 90 -6.91 4.39 -0.40
C GLY A 90 -7.31 5.69 0.30
N SER A 91 -8.10 5.65 1.38
CA SER A 91 -8.46 6.84 2.14
C SER A 91 -7.25 7.42 2.89
N ASN A 92 -6.49 6.58 3.60
CA ASN A 92 -5.24 7.02 4.26
C ASN A 92 -4.22 7.57 3.27
N TYR A 93 -4.08 6.93 2.10
CA TYR A 93 -3.24 7.46 1.03
C TYR A 93 -3.68 8.86 0.61
N ALA A 94 -4.98 9.04 0.37
CA ALA A 94 -5.54 10.30 -0.11
C ALA A 94 -5.35 11.43 0.92
N GLU A 95 -5.60 11.17 2.19
CA GLU A 95 -5.41 12.14 3.27
C GLU A 95 -3.95 12.57 3.37
N ILE A 96 -3.02 11.60 3.48
CA ILE A 96 -1.59 11.89 3.65
C ILE A 96 -1.02 12.61 2.42
N LEU A 97 -1.40 12.21 1.19
CA LEU A 97 -0.92 12.91 0.00
C LEU A 97 -1.50 14.33 -0.12
N GLN A 98 -2.73 14.53 0.34
CA GLN A 98 -3.35 15.87 0.38
C GLN A 98 -2.66 16.78 1.41
N GLU A 99 -2.22 16.25 2.56
CA GLU A 99 -1.39 16.99 3.54
C GLU A 99 -0.06 17.46 2.93
N LEU A 100 0.51 16.67 2.02
CA LEU A 100 1.71 17.03 1.25
C LEU A 100 1.43 17.99 0.07
N GLY A 101 0.17 18.42 -0.06
CA GLY A 101 -0.25 19.40 -1.06
C GLY A 101 -0.75 18.80 -2.37
N GLY A 102 -0.93 17.48 -2.46
CA GLY A 102 -1.58 16.81 -3.59
C GLY A 102 -3.06 17.20 -3.70
N LYS A 103 -3.64 17.09 -4.89
CA LYS A 103 -5.02 17.44 -5.20
C LYS A 103 -5.80 16.19 -5.62
N LEU A 104 -6.63 15.65 -4.72
CA LEU A 104 -7.53 14.55 -5.04
C LEU A 104 -8.59 15.03 -6.05
N VAL A 105 -8.61 14.45 -7.24
CA VAL A 105 -9.58 14.84 -8.29
C VAL A 105 -10.65 13.78 -8.54
N ALA A 106 -10.39 12.51 -8.26
CA ALA A 106 -11.37 11.44 -8.39
C ALA A 106 -11.16 10.36 -7.34
N ALA A 107 -12.25 9.74 -6.89
CA ALA A 107 -12.21 8.60 -5.98
C ALA A 107 -13.35 7.63 -6.29
N ALA A 108 -13.12 6.33 -6.08
CA ALA A 108 -14.13 5.28 -6.28
C ALA A 108 -14.25 4.35 -5.08
N ASP A 109 -15.41 3.77 -4.93
CA ASP A 109 -15.64 2.58 -4.10
C ASP A 109 -16.49 1.55 -4.88
N SER A 110 -16.94 0.49 -4.21
CA SER A 110 -17.72 -0.58 -4.83
C SER A 110 -19.09 -0.14 -5.40
N GLN A 111 -19.55 1.08 -5.11
CA GLN A 111 -20.85 1.59 -5.58
C GLN A 111 -20.71 2.61 -6.72
N GLY A 112 -19.48 3.03 -7.04
CA GLY A 112 -19.19 3.93 -8.14
C GLY A 112 -18.05 4.91 -7.85
N ALA A 113 -17.92 5.89 -8.71
CA ALA A 113 -16.84 6.88 -8.62
C ALA A 113 -17.37 8.30 -8.68
N VAL A 114 -16.56 9.23 -8.15
CA VAL A 114 -16.81 10.67 -8.16
C VAL A 114 -15.61 11.43 -8.70
N LEU A 115 -15.88 12.53 -9.40
CA LEU A 115 -14.89 13.41 -10.00
C LEU A 115 -15.14 14.87 -9.59
N SER A 116 -14.09 15.61 -9.30
CA SER A 116 -14.13 17.06 -9.19
C SER A 116 -12.82 17.69 -9.68
N LYS A 117 -12.83 18.38 -10.79
CA LYS A 117 -11.66 19.12 -11.31
C LYS A 117 -11.16 20.19 -10.35
N LYS A 118 -12.02 20.70 -9.47
CA LYS A 118 -11.65 21.67 -8.42
C LYS A 118 -10.89 21.04 -7.27
N GLY A 119 -10.97 19.71 -7.14
CA GLY A 119 -10.42 18.92 -6.04
C GLY A 119 -11.49 18.47 -5.06
N ILE A 120 -11.22 17.41 -4.37
CA ILE A 120 -12.06 16.78 -3.34
C ILE A 120 -11.27 16.81 -2.03
N ASP A 121 -11.90 17.19 -0.95
CA ASP A 121 -11.32 17.11 0.40
C ASP A 121 -11.38 15.64 0.87
N ALA A 122 -10.23 15.04 1.06
CA ALA A 122 -10.11 13.61 1.38
C ALA A 122 -10.79 13.25 2.71
N VAL A 123 -10.60 14.08 3.75
CA VAL A 123 -11.21 13.87 5.06
C VAL A 123 -12.74 13.99 5.00
N LYS A 124 -13.25 14.99 4.26
CA LYS A 124 -14.71 15.14 4.09
C LYS A 124 -15.30 14.01 3.27
N LEU A 125 -14.57 13.50 2.27
CA LEU A 125 -15.00 12.36 1.48
C LEU A 125 -15.09 11.09 2.33
N LEU A 126 -14.12 10.84 3.21
CA LEU A 126 -14.16 9.72 4.14
C LEU A 126 -15.36 9.82 5.09
N LYS A 127 -15.58 10.99 5.71
CA LYS A 127 -16.74 11.24 6.58
C LYS A 127 -18.08 11.09 5.83
N HIS A 128 -18.15 11.52 4.57
CA HIS A 128 -19.32 11.30 3.74
C HIS A 128 -19.57 9.81 3.52
N LYS A 129 -18.53 9.07 3.15
CA LYS A 129 -18.61 7.62 2.96
C LYS A 129 -19.03 6.88 4.24
N GLU A 130 -18.49 7.23 5.39
CA GLU A 130 -18.89 6.65 6.68
C GLU A 130 -20.35 6.89 7.01
N LYS A 131 -20.89 8.05 6.63
CA LYS A 131 -22.28 8.43 6.87
C LYS A 131 -23.26 7.79 5.88
N VAL A 132 -22.89 7.71 4.60
CA VAL A 132 -23.76 7.35 3.48
C VAL A 132 -23.50 5.92 2.98
N GLY A 133 -22.35 5.35 3.31
CA GLY A 133 -21.89 4.02 2.86
C GLY A 133 -21.15 4.03 1.53
N THR A 134 -21.01 5.19 0.86
CA THR A 134 -20.36 5.29 -0.45
C THR A 134 -19.75 6.69 -0.67
N VAL A 135 -18.79 6.78 -1.58
CA VAL A 135 -18.24 8.07 -2.06
C VAL A 135 -19.22 8.79 -2.99
N VAL A 136 -20.17 8.06 -3.59
CA VAL A 136 -21.14 8.62 -4.53
C VAL A 136 -22.08 9.59 -3.82
N GLY A 137 -22.36 10.71 -4.46
CA GLY A 137 -23.21 11.77 -3.90
C GLY A 137 -22.48 12.77 -3.00
N MET A 138 -21.15 12.71 -2.93
CA MET A 138 -20.36 13.73 -2.25
C MET A 138 -20.66 15.12 -2.88
N PRO A 139 -21.06 16.12 -2.07
CA PRO A 139 -21.36 17.46 -2.59
C PRO A 139 -20.19 18.09 -3.37
N GLY A 140 -20.48 18.69 -4.52
CA GLY A 140 -19.47 19.34 -5.36
C GLY A 140 -18.69 18.38 -6.27
N THR A 141 -19.16 17.14 -6.38
CA THR A 141 -18.59 16.13 -7.29
C THR A 141 -19.61 15.69 -8.34
N GLU A 142 -19.12 15.19 -9.44
CA GLU A 142 -19.86 14.53 -10.50
C GLU A 142 -19.72 13.01 -10.35
N LYS A 143 -20.81 12.25 -10.56
CA LYS A 143 -20.74 10.77 -10.59
C LYS A 143 -20.17 10.35 -11.94
N ILE A 144 -19.17 9.49 -11.91
CA ILE A 144 -18.56 8.85 -13.07
C ILE A 144 -18.52 7.34 -12.88
N SER A 145 -18.20 6.58 -13.92
CA SER A 145 -17.89 5.17 -13.84
C SER A 145 -16.46 4.92 -13.32
N GLU A 146 -16.19 3.72 -12.88
CA GLU A 146 -14.85 3.30 -12.48
C GLU A 146 -13.87 3.29 -13.67
N ASP A 147 -14.31 2.90 -14.87
CA ASP A 147 -13.50 2.96 -16.09
C ASP A 147 -13.12 4.41 -16.44
N GLU A 148 -14.06 5.36 -16.30
CA GLU A 148 -13.76 6.79 -16.48
C GLU A 148 -12.77 7.30 -15.44
N LEU A 149 -12.84 6.84 -14.18
CA LEU A 149 -11.86 7.18 -13.16
C LEU A 149 -10.47 6.71 -13.57
N LEU A 150 -10.31 5.45 -13.98
CA LEU A 150 -9.02 4.88 -14.37
C LEU A 150 -8.39 5.59 -15.58
N ARG A 151 -9.21 6.24 -16.41
CA ARG A 151 -8.80 7.04 -17.58
C ARG A 151 -8.79 8.55 -17.31
N THR A 152 -9.09 8.95 -16.06
CA THR A 152 -9.10 10.38 -15.71
C THR A 152 -7.71 10.99 -15.90
N GLU A 153 -7.69 12.19 -16.49
CA GLU A 153 -6.45 12.96 -16.62
C GLU A 153 -6.00 13.43 -15.24
N CYS A 154 -4.91 12.85 -14.77
CA CYS A 154 -4.27 13.19 -13.50
C CYS A 154 -2.76 12.91 -13.57
N ASP A 155 -2.02 13.41 -12.60
CA ASP A 155 -0.59 13.15 -12.50
C ASP A 155 -0.32 11.77 -11.93
N ILE A 156 -1.13 11.32 -10.95
CA ILE A 156 -0.94 10.07 -10.22
C ILE A 156 -2.25 9.29 -10.18
N LEU A 157 -2.22 8.02 -10.59
CA LEU A 157 -3.33 7.07 -10.45
C LEU A 157 -2.98 6.02 -9.40
N VAL A 158 -3.92 5.75 -8.49
CA VAL A 158 -3.72 4.84 -7.35
C VAL A 158 -4.80 3.76 -7.35
N PRO A 159 -4.53 2.61 -7.97
CA PRO A 159 -5.38 1.44 -7.81
C PRO A 159 -5.21 0.87 -6.40
N ALA A 160 -6.28 0.89 -5.59
CA ALA A 160 -6.31 0.49 -4.19
C ALA A 160 -7.52 -0.40 -3.85
N ALA A 161 -8.17 -1.02 -4.85
CA ALA A 161 -9.34 -1.87 -4.66
C ALA A 161 -9.05 -3.33 -4.98
N LEU A 162 -9.19 -3.74 -6.22
CA LEU A 162 -9.19 -5.13 -6.64
C LEU A 162 -8.05 -5.45 -7.62
N GLU A 163 -7.72 -6.73 -7.69
CA GLU A 163 -6.83 -7.27 -8.72
C GLU A 163 -7.42 -7.08 -10.13
N ASN A 164 -6.55 -7.04 -11.13
CA ASN A 164 -6.90 -6.96 -12.56
C ASN A 164 -7.81 -5.76 -12.95
N ALA A 165 -7.82 -4.69 -12.17
CA ALA A 165 -8.58 -3.48 -12.47
C ALA A 165 -8.06 -2.76 -13.73
N ILE A 166 -6.75 -2.75 -13.93
CA ILE A 166 -6.11 -2.17 -15.11
C ILE A 166 -5.82 -3.28 -16.13
N THR A 167 -6.80 -3.52 -17.00
CA THR A 167 -6.67 -4.44 -18.13
C THR A 167 -5.94 -3.77 -19.28
N LYS A 168 -5.58 -4.58 -20.32
CA LYS A 168 -4.97 -4.06 -21.56
C LYS A 168 -5.77 -2.91 -22.18
N ASP A 169 -7.10 -3.01 -22.19
CA ASP A 169 -7.95 -1.98 -22.79
C ASP A 169 -8.06 -0.72 -21.94
N VAL A 170 -8.11 -0.85 -20.62
CA VAL A 170 -8.01 0.27 -19.69
C VAL A 170 -6.67 0.98 -19.87
N ALA A 171 -5.56 0.24 -19.91
CA ALA A 171 -4.21 0.77 -20.03
C ALA A 171 -3.99 1.67 -21.25
N LYS A 172 -4.66 1.36 -22.38
CA LYS A 172 -4.63 2.21 -23.60
C LYS A 172 -5.18 3.62 -23.37
N GLY A 173 -6.09 3.77 -22.40
CA GLY A 173 -6.75 5.04 -22.08
C GLY A 173 -6.21 5.72 -20.82
N VAL A 174 -5.27 5.13 -20.11
CA VAL A 174 -4.64 5.74 -18.92
C VAL A 174 -3.89 7.00 -19.35
N ARG A 175 -4.12 8.09 -18.61
CA ARG A 175 -3.50 9.40 -18.85
C ARG A 175 -2.60 9.84 -17.70
N ALA A 176 -2.52 9.05 -16.65
CA ALA A 176 -1.65 9.32 -15.51
C ALA A 176 -0.17 9.18 -15.92
N LYS A 177 0.68 10.01 -15.33
CA LYS A 177 2.14 9.95 -15.51
C LYS A 177 2.78 8.88 -14.64
N VAL A 178 2.19 8.66 -13.47
CA VAL A 178 2.64 7.71 -12.45
C VAL A 178 1.45 6.87 -12.00
N ILE A 179 1.67 5.56 -11.85
CA ILE A 179 0.74 4.64 -11.16
C ILE A 179 1.42 4.15 -9.90
N VAL A 180 0.72 4.17 -8.77
CA VAL A 180 1.19 3.63 -7.49
C VAL A 180 0.21 2.56 -7.01
N GLU A 181 0.62 1.31 -7.07
CA GLU A 181 -0.26 0.17 -6.84
C GLU A 181 -0.40 -0.15 -5.35
N CYS A 182 -1.51 0.30 -4.75
CA CYS A 182 -1.84 -0.05 -3.37
C CYS A 182 -2.55 -1.40 -3.24
N ALA A 183 -3.33 -1.81 -4.25
CA ALA A 183 -3.93 -3.14 -4.31
C ALA A 183 -2.89 -4.18 -4.75
N ASN A 184 -3.16 -5.47 -4.47
CA ASN A 184 -2.37 -6.57 -5.00
C ASN A 184 -2.80 -6.89 -6.44
N GLY A 185 -1.84 -7.01 -7.36
CA GLY A 185 -2.07 -7.38 -8.74
C GLY A 185 -3.10 -6.53 -9.51
N PRO A 186 -3.16 -5.19 -9.34
CA PRO A 186 -4.21 -4.40 -9.97
C PRO A 186 -4.03 -4.28 -11.48
N THR A 187 -2.82 -4.49 -11.99
CA THR A 187 -2.46 -4.35 -13.39
C THR A 187 -2.15 -5.72 -14.00
N THR A 188 -2.83 -6.07 -15.09
CA THR A 188 -2.56 -7.33 -15.79
C THR A 188 -1.22 -7.29 -16.53
N PRO A 189 -0.56 -8.45 -16.80
CA PRO A 189 0.71 -8.48 -17.52
C PRO A 189 0.65 -7.84 -18.92
N GLU A 190 -0.50 -7.92 -19.60
CA GLU A 190 -0.73 -7.29 -20.89
C GLU A 190 -0.84 -5.77 -20.77
N ALA A 191 -1.47 -5.31 -19.68
CA ALA A 191 -1.58 -3.87 -19.37
C ALA A 191 -0.22 -3.26 -19.03
N ASP A 192 0.62 -3.96 -18.26
CA ASP A 192 1.98 -3.52 -17.92
C ASP A 192 2.79 -3.15 -19.17
N ARG A 193 2.72 -4.00 -20.22
CA ARG A 193 3.41 -3.74 -21.50
C ARG A 193 2.90 -2.49 -22.19
N VAL A 194 1.59 -2.22 -22.13
CA VAL A 194 0.98 -1.03 -22.72
C VAL A 194 1.38 0.22 -21.93
N LEU A 195 1.35 0.17 -20.62
CA LEU A 195 1.75 1.27 -19.76
C LEU A 195 3.22 1.63 -19.94
N ASP A 196 4.10 0.63 -20.00
CA ASP A 196 5.53 0.81 -20.25
C ASP A 196 5.79 1.46 -21.63
N ALA A 197 5.14 0.94 -22.68
CA ALA A 197 5.22 1.51 -24.02
C ALA A 197 4.71 2.96 -24.11
N ASN A 198 3.75 3.35 -23.26
CA ASN A 198 3.22 4.70 -23.15
C ASN A 198 4.07 5.61 -22.23
N GLY A 199 5.16 5.09 -21.63
CA GLY A 199 6.05 5.84 -20.73
C GLY A 199 5.44 6.16 -19.35
N VAL A 200 4.39 5.44 -18.94
CA VAL A 200 3.79 5.55 -17.61
C VAL A 200 4.73 4.91 -16.59
N PHE A 201 5.07 5.63 -15.54
CA PHE A 201 5.94 5.11 -14.48
C PHE A 201 5.10 4.34 -13.45
N VAL A 202 5.24 3.03 -13.41
CA VAL A 202 4.50 2.18 -12.47
C VAL A 202 5.37 1.85 -11.27
N VAL A 203 4.92 2.22 -10.07
CA VAL A 203 5.46 1.71 -8.81
C VAL A 203 4.67 0.44 -8.46
N PRO A 204 5.30 -0.75 -8.57
CA PRO A 204 4.57 -2.01 -8.47
C PRO A 204 4.08 -2.28 -7.05
N ASP A 205 3.02 -3.06 -6.94
CA ASP A 205 2.35 -3.45 -5.70
C ASP A 205 3.29 -4.01 -4.64
N ILE A 206 4.13 -4.98 -5.00
CA ILE A 206 5.12 -5.59 -4.09
C ILE A 206 6.02 -4.57 -3.39
N LEU A 207 6.21 -3.38 -3.96
CA LEU A 207 6.93 -2.26 -3.35
C LEU A 207 5.97 -1.28 -2.67
N ALA A 208 4.97 -0.79 -3.41
CA ALA A 208 4.13 0.31 -2.97
C ALA A 208 3.27 -0.03 -1.75
N ASN A 209 2.70 -1.24 -1.68
CA ASN A 209 1.83 -1.67 -0.58
C ASN A 209 2.57 -2.37 0.58
N SER A 210 3.90 -2.48 0.50
CA SER A 210 4.71 -3.15 1.53
C SER A 210 4.70 -2.46 2.90
N GLY A 211 4.16 -1.25 3.00
CA GLY A 211 4.08 -0.51 4.26
C GLY A 211 3.37 -1.30 5.37
N GLY A 212 2.30 -2.01 5.03
CA GLY A 212 1.57 -2.86 5.96
C GLY A 212 2.43 -3.97 6.55
N VAL A 213 3.14 -4.73 5.73
CA VAL A 213 4.00 -5.82 6.20
C VAL A 213 5.25 -5.29 6.92
N ILE A 214 5.79 -4.13 6.51
CA ILE A 214 6.90 -3.50 7.22
C ILE A 214 6.50 -3.17 8.66
N VAL A 215 5.34 -2.54 8.89
CA VAL A 215 4.89 -2.22 10.24
C VAL A 215 4.47 -3.47 11.02
N SER A 216 3.96 -4.51 10.37
CA SER A 216 3.78 -5.82 11.01
C SER A 216 5.10 -6.40 11.52
N TYR A 217 6.16 -6.34 10.73
CA TYR A 217 7.51 -6.71 11.18
C TYR A 217 7.98 -5.86 12.37
N LEU A 218 7.74 -4.55 12.33
CA LEU A 218 8.10 -3.65 13.43
C LEU A 218 7.29 -3.97 14.71
N GLU A 219 6.02 -4.36 14.59
CA GLU A 219 5.20 -4.82 15.71
C GLU A 219 5.78 -6.09 16.33
N TRP A 220 6.15 -7.06 15.50
CA TRP A 220 6.80 -8.28 15.96
C TRP A 220 8.12 -7.99 16.69
N VAL A 221 8.98 -7.12 16.14
CA VAL A 221 10.23 -6.69 16.79
C VAL A 221 9.98 -6.02 18.14
N GLN A 222 8.99 -5.13 18.23
CA GLN A 222 8.62 -4.48 19.49
C GLN A 222 8.20 -5.52 20.55
N ASN A 223 7.39 -6.50 20.16
CA ASN A 223 6.90 -7.53 21.08
C ASN A 223 8.03 -8.47 21.55
N LEU A 224 8.93 -8.91 20.66
CA LEU A 224 10.09 -9.72 21.02
C LEU A 224 11.01 -9.02 22.02
N ASN A 225 11.22 -7.72 21.86
CA ASN A 225 12.12 -6.93 22.70
C ASN A 225 11.41 -6.26 23.88
N ARG A 226 10.10 -6.48 24.07
CA ARG A 226 9.28 -5.83 25.11
C ARG A 226 9.35 -4.31 25.04
N LEU A 227 9.48 -3.75 23.84
CA LEU A 227 9.54 -2.32 23.56
C LEU A 227 8.19 -1.80 23.07
N ARG A 228 8.01 -0.48 23.18
CA ARG A 228 6.92 0.25 22.55
C ARG A 228 7.47 1.51 21.92
N TRP A 229 7.28 1.63 20.60
CA TRP A 229 7.66 2.84 19.88
C TRP A 229 6.46 3.77 19.75
N THR A 230 6.76 5.06 19.69
CA THR A 230 5.79 6.08 19.30
C THR A 230 5.40 5.90 17.83
N GLU A 231 4.28 6.48 17.43
CA GLU A 231 3.88 6.45 16.01
C GLU A 231 4.91 7.12 15.11
N GLU A 232 5.54 8.20 15.57
CA GLU A 232 6.62 8.88 14.85
C GLU A 232 7.83 7.97 14.62
N GLU A 233 8.26 7.23 15.64
CA GLU A 233 9.36 6.26 15.51
C GLU A 233 9.03 5.13 14.54
N VAL A 234 7.79 4.63 14.56
CA VAL A 234 7.32 3.60 13.62
C VAL A 234 7.30 4.15 12.19
N ASN A 235 6.75 5.36 12.00
CA ASN A 235 6.66 6.01 10.70
C ASN A 235 8.04 6.33 10.13
N THR A 236 8.99 6.77 10.94
CA THR A 236 10.38 7.00 10.53
C THR A 236 11.06 5.71 10.07
N LYS A 237 10.87 4.61 10.82
CA LYS A 237 11.41 3.30 10.44
C LYS A 237 10.76 2.74 9.18
N LEU A 238 9.46 2.98 9.00
CA LEU A 238 8.74 2.64 7.77
C LEU A 238 9.32 3.42 6.58
N GLU A 239 9.47 4.73 6.73
CA GLU A 239 10.02 5.60 5.69
C GLU A 239 11.42 5.15 5.26
N ASP A 240 12.33 4.94 6.21
CA ASP A 240 13.69 4.46 5.95
C ASP A 240 13.72 3.14 5.17
N LYS A 241 12.88 2.19 5.55
CA LYS A 241 12.85 0.87 4.90
C LYS A 241 12.31 0.95 3.48
N ILE A 242 11.19 1.66 3.29
CA ILE A 242 10.50 1.68 2.00
C ILE A 242 11.23 2.56 0.98
N THR A 243 11.84 3.67 1.40
CA THR A 243 12.62 4.53 0.51
C THR A 243 13.92 3.85 0.06
N ARG A 244 14.58 3.10 0.94
CA ARG A 244 15.73 2.25 0.54
C ARG A 244 15.29 1.17 -0.45
N ALA A 245 14.20 0.46 -0.18
CA ALA A 245 13.66 -0.55 -1.11
C ALA A 245 13.31 0.07 -2.48
N PHE A 246 12.73 1.26 -2.49
CA PHE A 246 12.47 1.99 -3.74
C PHE A 246 13.78 2.29 -4.49
N SER A 247 14.82 2.77 -3.79
CA SER A 247 16.13 3.04 -4.41
C SER A 247 16.73 1.78 -5.02
N ASP A 248 16.77 0.67 -4.27
CA ASP A 248 17.30 -0.61 -4.74
C ASP A 248 16.57 -1.09 -6.01
N VAL A 249 15.24 -1.00 -6.02
CA VAL A 249 14.41 -1.38 -7.17
C VAL A 249 14.65 -0.44 -8.36
N HIS A 250 14.68 0.85 -8.12
CA HIS A 250 14.89 1.83 -9.19
C HIS A 250 16.30 1.71 -9.80
N GLU A 251 17.33 1.56 -8.99
CA GLU A 251 18.71 1.35 -9.46
C GLU A 251 18.81 0.05 -10.29
N THR A 252 18.19 -1.03 -9.83
CA THR A 252 18.12 -2.29 -10.56
C THR A 252 17.39 -2.11 -11.90
N SER A 253 16.25 -1.38 -11.90
CA SER A 253 15.51 -1.07 -13.13
C SER A 253 16.37 -0.33 -14.15
N GLN A 254 17.15 0.65 -13.71
CA GLN A 254 18.05 1.42 -14.59
C GLN A 254 19.23 0.57 -15.11
N LYS A 255 19.85 -0.20 -14.24
CA LYS A 255 20.99 -1.05 -14.55
C LYS A 255 20.63 -2.17 -15.54
N GLU A 256 19.56 -2.88 -15.25
CA GLU A 256 19.12 -4.04 -16.06
C GLU A 256 18.22 -3.63 -17.24
N LYS A 257 17.84 -2.33 -17.34
CA LYS A 257 16.94 -1.77 -18.37
C LYS A 257 15.60 -2.51 -18.46
N VAL A 258 15.00 -2.72 -17.31
CA VAL A 258 13.71 -3.41 -17.16
C VAL A 258 12.71 -2.52 -16.39
N SER A 259 11.42 -2.87 -16.47
CA SER A 259 10.38 -2.16 -15.68
C SER A 259 10.65 -2.23 -14.18
N MET A 260 10.08 -1.29 -13.41
CA MET A 260 10.15 -1.31 -11.95
C MET A 260 9.58 -2.62 -11.36
N ARG A 261 8.54 -3.20 -11.97
CA ARG A 261 7.98 -4.51 -11.55
C ARG A 261 9.00 -5.64 -11.71
N THR A 262 9.61 -5.76 -12.88
CA THR A 262 10.65 -6.76 -13.12
C THR A 262 11.84 -6.56 -12.19
N ALA A 263 12.26 -5.32 -11.98
CA ALA A 263 13.34 -4.99 -11.06
C ALA A 263 13.00 -5.37 -9.60
N ALA A 264 11.76 -5.12 -9.15
CA ALA A 264 11.32 -5.51 -7.81
C ALA A 264 11.37 -7.04 -7.62
N LEU A 265 10.98 -7.80 -8.64
CA LEU A 265 11.10 -9.26 -8.61
C LEU A 265 12.56 -9.71 -8.60
N ILE A 266 13.44 -9.09 -9.40
CA ILE A 266 14.89 -9.38 -9.38
C ILE A 266 15.47 -9.15 -7.99
N VAL A 267 15.17 -8.01 -7.36
CA VAL A 267 15.64 -7.69 -6.01
C VAL A 267 15.08 -8.68 -4.97
N GLY A 268 13.77 -8.95 -5.01
CA GLY A 268 13.11 -9.81 -4.03
C GLY A 268 13.56 -11.27 -4.14
N VAL A 269 13.49 -11.85 -5.34
CA VAL A 269 13.94 -13.22 -5.60
C VAL A 269 15.44 -13.37 -5.38
N GLY A 270 16.23 -12.37 -5.78
CA GLY A 270 17.68 -12.35 -5.58
C GLY A 270 18.06 -12.49 -4.11
N ARG A 271 17.43 -11.70 -3.22
CA ARG A 271 17.69 -11.78 -1.77
C ARG A 271 17.40 -13.18 -1.20
N VAL A 272 16.31 -13.81 -1.60
CA VAL A 272 15.97 -15.17 -1.16
C VAL A 272 16.96 -16.18 -1.73
N ALA A 273 17.28 -16.09 -3.02
CA ALA A 273 18.24 -17.00 -3.66
C ALA A 273 19.65 -16.89 -3.05
N ASP A 274 20.11 -15.69 -2.74
CA ASP A 274 21.43 -15.49 -2.12
C ASP A 274 21.46 -16.02 -0.67
N ALA A 275 20.38 -15.85 0.08
CA ALA A 275 20.25 -16.44 1.40
C ALA A 275 20.30 -17.98 1.34
N ILE A 276 19.56 -18.60 0.42
CA ILE A 276 19.57 -20.07 0.23
C ILE A 276 20.97 -20.56 -0.16
N LYS A 277 21.63 -19.88 -1.11
CA LYS A 277 23.00 -20.24 -1.51
C LYS A 277 24.00 -20.13 -0.37
N THR A 278 23.85 -19.10 0.48
CA THR A 278 24.74 -18.86 1.62
C THR A 278 24.52 -19.88 2.73
N LEU A 279 23.29 -20.22 3.03
CA LEU A 279 22.94 -21.21 4.06
C LEU A 279 23.17 -22.67 3.60
N GLY A 280 23.19 -22.89 2.29
CA GLY A 280 23.18 -24.22 1.70
C GLY A 280 21.75 -24.82 1.63
N LEU A 281 21.68 -26.02 1.03
CA LEU A 281 20.43 -26.78 1.02
C LEU A 281 20.21 -27.40 2.41
N TRP A 282 19.07 -27.07 3.01
CA TRP A 282 18.62 -27.77 4.21
C TRP A 282 18.15 -29.16 3.81
N PRO A 283 18.61 -30.21 4.45
CA PRO A 283 18.19 -31.60 4.18
C PRO A 283 16.75 -31.85 4.62
#